data_9796b3c979be8f8158db560cadf1d2d6
#
_entry.id   9796b3c979be8f8158db560cadf1d2d6
#
_cell.length_a   1.000
_cell.length_b   1.000
_cell.length_c   1.000
_cell.angle_alpha   90.00
_cell.angle_beta   90.00
_cell.angle_gamma   90.00
#
_symmetry.space_group_name_H-M   'P 1'
#
loop_
_entity.id
_entity.type
_entity.pdbx_description
1 polymer ?
#
loop_
_entity_poly.entity_id
_entity_poly.type
_entity_poly.pdbx_seq_one_letter_code
_entity_poly.pdbx_strand_id
1 'polypeptide(L)'
;LANSARKYQNHYFAKDIKKIVIFTNNDTAYQTAIDFFYKQEVEVQAIIDVRKDSNGDLAKKAKELGIDIFFNHAVIDTKGRKKINSVIISELDESLDKTIGKSKKLSCDLLCVSGGWTPTVHLFSQSKGKLFYRESDATFIPDKSFQNEISIGACNGTFELDEILKETHTKISNLLTEFGKKIDAEPRLNSEKIFYDKLKHLWIVPSNKHFGKTKMFVDFQNDVTAKDIKLALREGYRSIEHIKRYTT
;
A
#
# COMPACT_ATOMS: atom_id res chain seq x y z
N LEU A 1 -1.81 2.25 -9.14
CA LEU A 1 -1.19 2.61 -7.86
C LEU A 1 -1.26 4.12 -7.64
N ALA A 2 -1.57 4.57 -6.41
CA ALA A 2 -1.75 5.99 -6.08
C ALA A 2 -0.49 6.83 -6.42
N ASN A 3 0.68 6.39 -5.99
CA ASN A 3 1.95 7.07 -6.31
C ASN A 3 2.28 7.11 -7.80
N SER A 4 1.91 6.07 -8.56
CA SER A 4 2.09 6.09 -10.00
C SER A 4 1.24 7.18 -10.65
N ALA A 5 -0.01 7.36 -10.21
CA ALA A 5 -0.88 8.43 -10.70
C ALA A 5 -0.25 9.80 -10.45
N ARG A 6 0.28 10.06 -9.23
CA ARG A 6 1.03 11.28 -8.91
C ARG A 6 2.22 11.48 -9.85
N LYS A 7 3.02 10.44 -10.09
CA LYS A 7 4.17 10.50 -10.99
C LYS A 7 3.75 10.81 -12.42
N TYR A 8 2.74 10.14 -12.95
CA TYR A 8 2.25 10.41 -14.31
C TYR A 8 1.72 11.83 -14.45
N GLN A 9 0.98 12.32 -13.47
CA GLN A 9 0.47 13.69 -13.49
C GLN A 9 1.59 14.72 -13.33
N ASN A 10 2.52 14.52 -12.39
CA ASN A 10 3.51 15.53 -12.01
C ASN A 10 4.70 15.56 -12.97
N HIS A 11 5.11 14.41 -13.48
CA HIS A 11 6.34 14.25 -14.24
C HIS A 11 6.08 14.09 -15.74
N TYR A 12 4.99 13.38 -16.11
CA TYR A 12 4.66 13.11 -17.50
C TYR A 12 3.49 13.93 -18.02
N PHE A 13 2.90 14.80 -17.18
CA PHE A 13 1.82 15.71 -17.56
C PHE A 13 0.62 15.03 -18.25
N ALA A 14 0.24 13.84 -17.78
CA ALA A 14 -0.92 13.12 -18.28
C ALA A 14 -2.21 13.93 -18.04
N LYS A 15 -2.92 14.32 -19.11
CA LYS A 15 -4.05 15.27 -19.04
C LYS A 15 -5.45 14.64 -19.18
N ASP A 16 -5.55 13.35 -19.50
CA ASP A 16 -6.84 12.71 -19.81
C ASP A 16 -7.66 12.27 -18.57
N ILE A 17 -7.18 12.59 -17.37
CA ILE A 17 -7.84 12.25 -16.11
C ILE A 17 -8.63 13.46 -15.65
N LYS A 18 -9.95 13.28 -15.45
CA LYS A 18 -10.84 14.35 -14.95
C LYS A 18 -11.38 14.04 -13.54
N LYS A 19 -11.65 12.77 -13.24
CA LYS A 19 -12.25 12.33 -11.98
C LYS A 19 -11.50 11.16 -11.39
N ILE A 20 -11.04 11.28 -10.15
CA ILE A 20 -10.35 10.20 -9.45
C ILE A 20 -11.11 9.74 -8.22
N VAL A 21 -11.01 8.45 -7.94
CA VAL A 21 -11.35 7.84 -6.66
C VAL A 21 -10.10 7.17 -6.12
N ILE A 22 -9.87 7.33 -4.83
CA ILE A 22 -8.72 6.71 -4.14
C ILE A 22 -9.25 5.63 -3.22
N PHE A 23 -8.71 4.43 -3.33
CA PHE A 23 -9.03 3.30 -2.47
C PHE A 23 -7.80 2.93 -1.67
N THR A 24 -7.90 2.95 -0.34
CA THR A 24 -6.75 2.80 0.56
C THR A 24 -7.09 2.09 1.86
N ASN A 25 -6.04 1.66 2.54
CA ASN A 25 -6.04 1.12 3.90
C ASN A 25 -5.00 1.84 4.80
N ASN A 26 -4.43 2.93 4.32
CA ASN A 26 -3.35 3.67 4.99
C ASN A 26 -3.35 5.15 4.61
N ASP A 27 -2.63 5.97 5.39
CA ASP A 27 -2.64 7.43 5.22
C ASP A 27 -1.81 7.94 4.04
N THR A 28 -0.83 7.19 3.55
CA THR A 28 0.06 7.70 2.50
C THR A 28 -0.66 8.02 1.19
N ALA A 29 -1.79 7.36 0.93
CA ALA A 29 -2.61 7.61 -0.24
C ALA A 29 -3.37 8.95 -0.20
N TYR A 30 -3.61 9.49 1.00
CA TYR A 30 -4.26 10.79 1.17
C TYR A 30 -3.43 11.92 0.54
N GLN A 31 -2.11 11.81 0.57
CA GLN A 31 -1.25 12.75 -0.13
C GLN A 31 -1.56 12.82 -1.63
N THR A 32 -1.94 11.69 -2.24
CA THR A 32 -2.36 11.68 -3.65
C THR A 32 -3.63 12.50 -3.85
N ALA A 33 -4.62 12.36 -2.98
CA ALA A 33 -5.85 13.16 -3.05
C ALA A 33 -5.56 14.66 -2.90
N ILE A 34 -4.73 15.02 -1.92
CA ILE A 34 -4.33 16.40 -1.64
C ILE A 34 -3.60 17.02 -2.84
N ASP A 35 -2.65 16.30 -3.43
CA ASP A 35 -1.90 16.78 -4.60
C ASP A 35 -2.81 17.03 -5.81
N PHE A 36 -3.77 16.13 -6.05
CA PHE A 36 -4.73 16.31 -7.14
C PHE A 36 -5.73 17.44 -6.85
N PHE A 37 -6.15 17.60 -5.60
CA PHE A 37 -7.04 18.67 -5.18
C PHE A 37 -6.43 20.06 -5.46
N TYR A 38 -5.17 20.27 -5.11
CA TYR A 38 -4.50 21.56 -5.36
C TYR A 38 -4.27 21.85 -6.85
N LYS A 39 -4.27 20.86 -7.71
CA LYS A 39 -4.10 21.07 -9.16
C LYS A 39 -5.35 21.60 -9.86
N GLN A 40 -6.54 21.46 -9.24
CA GLN A 40 -7.83 21.93 -9.73
C GLN A 40 -8.26 21.43 -11.14
N GLU A 41 -7.38 20.75 -11.86
CA GLU A 41 -7.68 20.16 -13.18
C GLU A 41 -8.37 18.81 -13.08
N VAL A 42 -8.27 18.17 -11.90
CA VAL A 42 -8.78 16.82 -11.62
C VAL A 42 -9.66 16.87 -10.37
N GLU A 43 -10.91 16.43 -10.53
CA GLU A 43 -11.86 16.33 -9.43
C GLU A 43 -11.59 15.08 -8.59
N VAL A 44 -11.28 15.27 -7.31
CA VAL A 44 -11.19 14.17 -6.35
C VAL A 44 -12.60 13.84 -5.88
N GLN A 45 -13.17 12.75 -6.40
CA GLN A 45 -14.54 12.35 -6.09
C GLN A 45 -14.69 11.83 -4.66
N ALA A 46 -13.76 11.02 -4.20
CA ALA A 46 -13.72 10.53 -2.83
C ALA A 46 -12.44 9.75 -2.52
N ILE A 47 -12.17 9.63 -1.22
CA ILE A 47 -11.25 8.64 -0.65
C ILE A 47 -12.10 7.54 -0.01
N ILE A 48 -11.83 6.28 -0.37
CA ILE A 48 -12.47 5.09 0.18
C ILE A 48 -11.47 4.42 1.07
N ASP A 49 -11.72 4.42 2.37
CA ASP A 49 -10.79 3.87 3.37
C ASP A 49 -11.43 2.69 4.09
N VAL A 50 -10.71 1.57 4.16
CA VAL A 50 -11.19 0.36 4.84
C VAL A 50 -11.18 0.49 6.36
N ARG A 51 -10.48 1.47 6.91
CA ARG A 51 -10.45 1.74 8.36
C ARG A 51 -11.74 2.39 8.81
N LYS A 52 -12.09 2.22 10.08
CA LYS A 52 -13.28 2.88 10.69
C LYS A 52 -13.09 4.40 10.81
N ASP A 53 -11.84 4.84 10.96
CA ASP A 53 -11.42 6.23 11.04
C ASP A 53 -9.92 6.35 10.73
N SER A 54 -9.42 7.56 10.65
CA SER A 54 -8.00 7.88 10.70
C SER A 54 -7.79 9.25 11.36
N ASN A 55 -6.83 9.28 12.29
CA ASN A 55 -6.35 10.47 12.99
C ASN A 55 -5.00 10.97 12.44
N GLY A 56 -4.51 10.38 11.35
CA GLY A 56 -3.28 10.81 10.69
C GLY A 56 -3.38 12.24 10.13
N ASP A 57 -2.24 12.91 10.06
CA ASP A 57 -2.20 14.33 9.65
C ASP A 57 -2.70 14.54 8.23
N LEU A 58 -2.39 13.62 7.31
CA LEU A 58 -2.88 13.69 5.94
C LEU A 58 -4.40 13.47 5.85
N ALA A 59 -4.95 12.60 6.69
CA ALA A 59 -6.40 12.38 6.75
C ALA A 59 -7.14 13.62 7.29
N LYS A 60 -6.59 14.27 8.33
CA LYS A 60 -7.11 15.55 8.84
C LYS A 60 -7.09 16.63 7.77
N LYS A 61 -5.95 16.79 7.08
CA LYS A 61 -5.79 17.76 6.00
C LYS A 61 -6.77 17.52 4.85
N ALA A 62 -7.00 16.28 4.47
CA ALA A 62 -8.00 15.95 3.44
C ALA A 62 -9.42 16.34 3.86
N LYS A 63 -9.79 16.12 5.14
CA LYS A 63 -11.08 16.56 5.71
C LYS A 63 -11.21 18.10 5.70
N GLU A 64 -10.17 18.81 6.11
CA GLU A 64 -10.13 20.28 6.11
C GLU A 64 -10.29 20.88 4.70
N LEU A 65 -9.77 20.18 3.67
CA LEU A 65 -9.93 20.55 2.27
C LEU A 65 -11.33 20.21 1.71
N GLY A 66 -12.19 19.57 2.50
CA GLY A 66 -13.54 19.20 2.07
C GLY A 66 -13.58 18.01 1.11
N ILE A 67 -12.53 17.17 1.08
CA ILE A 67 -12.53 15.96 0.27
C ILE A 67 -13.42 14.91 0.96
N ASP A 68 -14.37 14.34 0.21
CA ASP A 68 -15.24 13.29 0.70
C ASP A 68 -14.44 12.03 1.08
N ILE A 69 -14.63 11.55 2.31
CA ILE A 69 -13.99 10.33 2.81
C ILE A 69 -15.05 9.34 3.26
N PHE A 70 -15.06 8.14 2.66
CA PHE A 70 -15.90 7.03 3.07
C PHE A 70 -15.06 6.05 3.88
N PHE A 71 -15.11 6.19 5.21
CA PHE A 71 -14.50 5.24 6.14
C PHE A 71 -15.32 3.95 6.22
N ASN A 72 -14.66 2.85 6.62
CA ASN A 72 -15.24 1.50 6.70
C ASN A 72 -15.86 1.04 5.37
N HIS A 73 -15.31 1.49 4.23
CA HIS A 73 -15.83 1.16 2.91
C HIS A 73 -14.76 0.52 2.03
N ALA A 74 -15.22 -0.28 1.08
CA ALA A 74 -14.36 -0.84 0.03
C ALA A 74 -14.95 -0.58 -1.36
N VAL A 75 -14.07 -0.55 -2.35
CA VAL A 75 -14.45 -0.60 -3.77
C VAL A 75 -14.70 -2.07 -4.13
N ILE A 76 -15.96 -2.45 -4.28
CA ILE A 76 -16.39 -3.83 -4.49
C ILE A 76 -16.58 -4.22 -5.97
N ASP A 77 -16.70 -3.24 -6.85
CA ASP A 77 -16.83 -3.45 -8.30
C ASP A 77 -16.43 -2.19 -9.07
N THR A 78 -16.12 -2.38 -10.34
CA THR A 78 -15.82 -1.30 -11.29
C THR A 78 -16.70 -1.44 -12.54
N LYS A 79 -17.02 -0.34 -13.18
CA LYS A 79 -17.77 -0.29 -14.44
C LYS A 79 -16.98 0.43 -15.51
N GLY A 80 -17.15 -0.02 -16.74
CA GLY A 80 -16.48 0.50 -17.92
C GLY A 80 -16.27 -0.60 -18.95
N ARG A 81 -15.89 -0.24 -20.17
CA ARG A 81 -15.56 -1.22 -21.24
C ARG A 81 -14.11 -1.09 -21.66
N LYS A 82 -13.73 0.03 -22.28
CA LYS A 82 -12.34 0.32 -22.67
C LYS A 82 -11.57 1.02 -21.57
N LYS A 83 -12.25 1.82 -20.77
CA LYS A 83 -11.74 2.51 -19.60
C LYS A 83 -12.76 2.45 -18.46
N ILE A 84 -12.32 2.65 -17.24
CA ILE A 84 -13.19 2.79 -16.10
C ILE A 84 -14.03 4.06 -16.24
N ASN A 85 -15.29 4.01 -15.85
CA ASN A 85 -16.19 5.16 -15.80
C ASN A 85 -16.86 5.34 -14.44
N SER A 86 -16.83 4.32 -13.61
CA SER A 86 -17.35 4.40 -12.24
C SER A 86 -16.86 3.23 -11.39
N VAL A 87 -16.90 3.43 -10.07
CA VAL A 87 -16.71 2.40 -9.06
C VAL A 87 -17.98 2.19 -8.27
N ILE A 88 -18.15 1.01 -7.72
CA ILE A 88 -19.18 0.68 -6.74
C ILE A 88 -18.52 0.50 -5.41
N ILE A 89 -18.95 1.27 -4.42
CA ILE A 89 -18.45 1.17 -3.05
C ILE A 89 -19.53 0.62 -2.14
N SER A 90 -19.12 -0.06 -1.07
CA SER A 90 -20.02 -0.55 -0.04
C SER A 90 -19.34 -0.50 1.31
N GLU A 91 -20.14 -0.32 2.34
CA GLU A 91 -19.67 -0.42 3.72
C GLU A 91 -19.28 -1.86 4.06
N LEU A 92 -18.27 -2.00 4.91
CA LEU A 92 -17.75 -3.29 5.38
C LEU A 92 -18.32 -3.61 6.75
N ASP A 93 -18.51 -4.89 7.02
CA ASP A 93 -18.79 -5.37 8.38
C ASP A 93 -17.53 -5.27 9.27
N GLU A 94 -17.68 -5.56 10.55
CA GLU A 94 -16.56 -5.47 11.50
C GLU A 94 -15.41 -6.43 11.20
N SER A 95 -15.73 -7.59 10.64
CA SER A 95 -14.75 -8.63 10.25
C SER A 95 -14.03 -8.33 8.93
N LEU A 96 -14.50 -7.36 8.15
CA LEU A 96 -14.09 -7.04 6.79
C LEU A 96 -14.35 -8.16 5.76
N ASP A 97 -15.15 -9.15 6.12
CA ASP A 97 -15.43 -10.32 5.26
C ASP A 97 -16.67 -10.13 4.40
N LYS A 98 -17.55 -9.20 4.77
CA LYS A 98 -18.83 -8.96 4.11
C LYS A 98 -19.08 -7.48 3.91
N THR A 99 -19.92 -7.20 2.93
CA THR A 99 -20.48 -5.86 2.73
C THR A 99 -21.81 -5.74 3.44
N ILE A 100 -22.08 -4.55 3.99
CA ILE A 100 -23.34 -4.21 4.65
C ILE A 100 -24.00 -3.00 3.96
N GLY A 101 -25.29 -2.86 4.15
CA GLY A 101 -26.03 -1.72 3.62
C GLY A 101 -26.18 -1.68 2.09
N LYS A 102 -26.49 -0.50 1.56
CA LYS A 102 -26.68 -0.26 0.13
C LYS A 102 -25.36 0.20 -0.51
N SER A 103 -25.01 -0.41 -1.62
CA SER A 103 -23.85 0.04 -2.41
C SER A 103 -24.11 1.39 -3.08
N LYS A 104 -23.07 2.23 -3.16
CA LYS A 104 -23.10 3.55 -3.83
C LYS A 104 -22.22 3.52 -5.08
N LYS A 105 -22.68 4.16 -6.14
CA LYS A 105 -21.91 4.33 -7.38
C LYS A 105 -21.25 5.70 -7.39
N LEU A 106 -19.94 5.75 -7.66
CA LEU A 106 -19.15 6.97 -7.84
C LEU A 106 -18.59 7.00 -9.27
N SER A 107 -18.71 8.15 -9.94
CA SER A 107 -18.14 8.36 -11.27
C SER A 107 -16.63 8.57 -11.16
N CYS A 108 -15.82 7.92 -11.99
CA CYS A 108 -14.38 8.18 -12.04
C CYS A 108 -13.77 7.69 -13.35
N ASP A 109 -12.70 8.38 -13.78
CA ASP A 109 -11.87 7.99 -14.92
C ASP A 109 -10.66 7.18 -14.49
N LEU A 110 -10.25 7.32 -13.22
CA LEU A 110 -9.12 6.64 -12.63
C LEU A 110 -9.43 6.19 -11.21
N LEU A 111 -9.20 4.92 -10.93
CA LEU A 111 -9.17 4.36 -9.58
C LEU A 111 -7.71 4.22 -9.13
N CYS A 112 -7.33 4.97 -8.11
CA CYS A 112 -6.03 4.89 -7.46
C CYS A 112 -6.10 3.94 -6.27
N VAL A 113 -5.34 2.86 -6.28
CA VAL A 113 -5.33 1.87 -5.20
C VAL A 113 -4.02 1.95 -4.42
N SER A 114 -4.10 1.97 -3.09
CA SER A 114 -2.95 1.90 -2.18
C SER A 114 -3.23 0.89 -1.07
N GLY A 115 -2.54 -0.24 -1.09
CA GLY A 115 -2.69 -1.32 -0.12
C GLY A 115 -1.59 -1.37 0.94
N GLY A 116 -0.75 -0.34 1.03
CA GLY A 116 0.41 -0.28 1.91
C GLY A 116 1.74 -0.35 1.16
N TRP A 117 2.81 -0.48 1.91
CA TRP A 117 4.18 -0.52 1.43
C TRP A 117 4.83 -1.85 1.78
N THR A 118 5.64 -2.38 0.88
CA THR A 118 6.42 -3.60 1.10
C THR A 118 7.90 -3.28 0.98
N PRO A 119 8.71 -3.61 1.98
CA PRO A 119 10.16 -3.48 1.90
C PRO A 119 10.74 -4.28 0.74
N THR A 120 11.73 -3.70 0.05
CA THR A 120 12.42 -4.38 -1.06
C THR A 120 13.55 -5.24 -0.50
N VAL A 121 13.22 -6.46 -0.07
CA VAL A 121 14.15 -7.38 0.61
C VAL A 121 14.89 -8.33 -0.33
N HIS A 122 14.83 -8.11 -1.64
CA HIS A 122 15.36 -9.05 -2.64
C HIS A 122 16.88 -9.27 -2.50
N LEU A 123 17.66 -8.21 -2.35
CA LEU A 123 19.12 -8.32 -2.19
C LEU A 123 19.50 -9.02 -0.89
N PHE A 124 18.79 -8.69 0.20
CA PHE A 124 18.98 -9.36 1.48
C PHE A 124 18.67 -10.87 1.41
N SER A 125 17.59 -11.23 0.71
CA SER A 125 17.24 -12.64 0.48
C SER A 125 18.25 -13.36 -0.44
N GLN A 126 18.81 -12.66 -1.44
CA GLN A 126 19.84 -13.19 -2.32
C GLN A 126 21.11 -13.53 -1.56
N SER A 127 21.48 -12.75 -0.54
CA SER A 127 22.61 -13.02 0.35
C SER A 127 22.33 -14.09 1.43
N LYS A 128 21.23 -14.83 1.30
CA LYS A 128 20.76 -15.87 2.23
C LYS A 128 20.31 -15.33 3.60
N GLY A 129 20.04 -14.04 3.72
CA GLY A 129 19.49 -13.42 4.92
C GLY A 129 18.12 -14.00 5.27
N LYS A 130 17.82 -14.13 6.55
CA LYS A 130 16.54 -14.58 7.06
C LYS A 130 15.60 -13.40 7.23
N LEU A 131 14.36 -13.55 6.78
CA LEU A 131 13.32 -12.55 6.92
C LEU A 131 12.44 -12.83 8.15
N PHE A 132 11.95 -11.76 8.76
CA PHE A 132 10.95 -11.78 9.80
C PHE A 132 9.65 -11.16 9.25
N TYR A 133 8.51 -11.81 9.52
CA TYR A 133 7.20 -11.25 9.17
C TYR A 133 6.71 -10.32 10.28
N ARG A 134 6.54 -9.04 9.97
CA ARG A 134 6.02 -8.02 10.89
C ARG A 134 4.52 -7.86 10.68
N GLU A 135 3.73 -8.28 11.67
CA GLU A 135 2.26 -8.30 11.56
C GLU A 135 1.63 -6.91 11.50
N SER A 136 2.25 -5.90 12.14
CA SER A 136 1.68 -4.55 12.23
C SER A 136 1.42 -3.92 10.86
N ASP A 137 2.23 -4.24 9.87
CA ASP A 137 2.15 -3.75 8.49
C ASP A 137 2.10 -4.87 7.45
N ALA A 138 2.01 -6.12 7.91
CA ALA A 138 1.92 -7.35 7.11
C ALA A 138 3.03 -7.46 6.04
N THR A 139 4.26 -7.16 6.45
CA THR A 139 5.42 -7.17 5.56
C THR A 139 6.54 -8.05 6.07
N PHE A 140 7.40 -8.51 5.14
CA PHE A 140 8.65 -9.14 5.50
C PHE A 140 9.75 -8.09 5.58
N ILE A 141 10.52 -8.14 6.68
CA ILE A 141 11.69 -7.27 6.91
C ILE A 141 12.93 -8.12 7.12
N PRO A 142 14.15 -7.57 6.90
CA PRO A 142 15.40 -8.22 7.27
C PRO A 142 15.46 -8.57 8.75
N ASP A 143 15.92 -9.78 9.08
CA ASP A 143 16.16 -10.25 10.45
C ASP A 143 17.64 -10.59 10.65
N LYS A 144 18.08 -11.77 10.20
CA LYS A 144 19.46 -12.24 10.37
C LYS A 144 20.21 -12.24 9.06
N SER A 145 21.26 -11.43 9.00
CA SER A 145 22.19 -11.45 7.88
C SER A 145 23.04 -12.73 7.90
N PHE A 146 23.29 -13.28 6.73
CA PHE A 146 24.24 -14.38 6.55
C PHE A 146 25.61 -13.87 6.14
N GLN A 147 25.66 -12.74 5.47
CA GLN A 147 26.88 -12.07 5.01
C GLN A 147 27.09 -10.76 5.77
N ASN A 148 28.26 -10.14 5.59
CA ASN A 148 28.54 -8.81 6.14
C ASN A 148 27.79 -7.74 5.33
N GLU A 149 26.53 -7.55 5.65
CA GLU A 149 25.64 -6.59 5.02
C GLU A 149 24.78 -5.89 6.06
N ILE A 150 24.34 -4.67 5.75
CA ILE A 150 23.44 -3.87 6.58
C ILE A 150 22.33 -3.33 5.70
N SER A 151 21.07 -3.65 6.04
CA SER A 151 19.89 -3.06 5.41
C SER A 151 19.46 -1.81 6.16
N ILE A 152 19.14 -0.73 5.44
CA ILE A 152 18.81 0.58 5.99
C ILE A 152 17.64 1.18 5.23
N GLY A 153 16.76 1.89 5.92
CA GLY A 153 15.63 2.62 5.33
C GLY A 153 14.51 1.71 4.83
N ALA A 154 13.89 2.05 3.70
CA ALA A 154 12.69 1.37 3.22
C ALA A 154 12.88 -0.14 2.99
N CYS A 155 14.06 -0.61 2.60
CA CYS A 155 14.36 -2.04 2.49
C CYS A 155 14.45 -2.75 3.85
N ASN A 156 14.65 -2.00 4.94
CA ASN A 156 14.61 -2.49 6.33
C ASN A 156 13.24 -2.25 6.99
N GLY A 157 12.24 -1.73 6.24
CA GLY A 157 10.91 -1.45 6.75
C GLY A 157 10.81 -0.14 7.55
N THR A 158 11.78 0.77 7.40
CA THR A 158 11.75 2.14 7.95
C THR A 158 11.40 3.09 6.81
N PHE A 159 10.27 3.80 6.90
CA PHE A 159 9.75 4.62 5.80
C PHE A 159 9.80 6.12 6.07
N GLU A 160 9.85 6.53 7.35
CA GLU A 160 9.90 7.94 7.72
C GLU A 160 11.32 8.50 7.54
N LEU A 161 11.42 9.66 6.88
CA LEU A 161 12.72 10.23 6.50
C LEU A 161 13.63 10.50 7.71
N ASP A 162 13.09 11.06 8.77
CA ASP A 162 13.88 11.34 9.98
C ASP A 162 14.37 10.05 10.67
N GLU A 163 13.54 9.02 10.67
CA GLU A 163 13.90 7.70 11.19
C GLU A 163 14.96 7.01 10.33
N ILE A 164 14.83 7.09 8.99
CA ILE A 164 15.83 6.59 8.05
C ILE A 164 17.19 7.26 8.28
N LEU A 165 17.20 8.58 8.45
CA LEU A 165 18.43 9.33 8.67
C LEU A 165 19.11 8.95 9.99
N LYS A 166 18.35 8.81 11.08
CA LYS A 166 18.84 8.34 12.37
C LYS A 166 19.34 6.89 12.31
N GLU A 167 18.57 6.02 11.69
CA GLU A 167 18.96 4.62 11.48
C GLU A 167 20.27 4.54 10.71
N THR A 168 20.38 5.30 9.62
CA THR A 168 21.60 5.35 8.80
C THR A 168 22.80 5.79 9.62
N HIS A 169 22.67 6.93 10.33
CA HIS A 169 23.76 7.43 11.16
C HIS A 169 24.17 6.38 12.20
N THR A 170 23.24 5.79 12.92
CA THR A 170 23.53 4.81 13.98
C THR A 170 24.24 3.57 13.41
N LYS A 171 23.68 2.97 12.36
CA LYS A 171 24.24 1.74 11.77
C LYS A 171 25.62 1.96 11.13
N ILE A 172 25.78 3.07 10.40
CA ILE A 172 27.07 3.39 9.77
C ILE A 172 28.10 3.78 10.82
N SER A 173 27.71 4.51 11.88
CA SER A 173 28.60 4.83 12.98
C SER A 173 29.15 3.58 13.67
N ASN A 174 28.29 2.62 13.95
CA ASN A 174 28.71 1.35 14.55
C ASN A 174 29.70 0.60 13.63
N LEU A 175 29.38 0.53 12.34
CA LEU A 175 30.27 -0.10 11.35
C LEU A 175 31.65 0.58 11.28
N LEU A 176 31.68 1.91 11.23
CA LEU A 176 32.92 2.67 11.19
C LEU A 176 33.74 2.46 12.47
N THR A 177 33.12 2.35 13.63
CA THR A 177 33.79 2.04 14.90
C THR A 177 34.44 0.67 14.86
N GLU A 178 33.76 -0.33 14.28
CA GLU A 178 34.35 -1.68 14.07
C GLU A 178 35.60 -1.63 13.18
N PHE A 179 35.66 -0.72 12.22
CA PHE A 179 36.83 -0.45 11.38
C PHE A 179 37.86 0.50 12.02
N GLY A 180 37.73 0.82 13.30
CA GLY A 180 38.62 1.72 14.03
C GLY A 180 38.60 3.18 13.56
N LYS A 181 37.54 3.59 12.87
CA LYS A 181 37.36 4.98 12.42
C LYS A 181 36.68 5.80 13.48
N LYS A 182 37.10 7.05 13.64
CA LYS A 182 36.35 8.05 14.44
C LYS A 182 35.17 8.57 13.62
N ILE A 183 34.08 8.85 14.34
CA ILE A 183 32.86 9.36 13.76
C ILE A 183 32.63 10.77 14.28
N ASP A 184 32.27 11.66 13.37
CA ASP A 184 31.83 13.01 13.74
C ASP A 184 30.45 12.95 14.40
N ALA A 185 30.11 14.04 15.12
CA ALA A 185 28.82 14.16 15.79
C ALA A 185 27.67 13.99 14.80
N GLU A 186 26.57 13.42 15.28
CA GLU A 186 25.35 13.25 14.50
C GLU A 186 24.91 14.58 13.85
N PRO A 187 24.76 14.62 12.52
CA PRO A 187 24.29 15.82 11.88
C PRO A 187 22.85 16.13 12.36
N ARG A 188 22.57 17.37 12.69
CA ARG A 188 21.21 17.81 13.04
C ARG A 188 20.37 17.85 11.76
N LEU A 189 19.70 16.74 11.47
CA LEU A 189 18.79 16.62 10.34
C LEU A 189 17.37 16.85 10.86
N ASN A 190 16.74 17.92 10.42
CA ASN A 190 15.34 18.20 10.72
C ASN A 190 14.52 17.82 9.48
N SER A 191 13.61 16.86 9.61
CA SER A 191 12.56 16.63 8.65
C SER A 191 11.20 16.96 9.25
N GLU A 192 10.25 17.32 8.42
CA GLU A 192 8.87 17.47 8.83
C GLU A 192 8.36 16.11 9.31
N LYS A 193 7.82 16.05 10.52
CA LYS A 193 7.21 14.84 11.06
C LYS A 193 5.75 14.83 10.68
N ILE A 194 5.35 13.78 9.97
CA ILE A 194 3.97 13.50 9.61
C ILE A 194 3.50 12.32 10.45
N PHE A 195 2.43 12.49 11.19
CA PHE A 195 1.83 11.38 11.93
C PHE A 195 0.95 10.55 10.98
N TYR A 196 1.28 9.27 10.83
CA TYR A 196 0.49 8.28 10.12
C TYR A 196 -0.22 7.37 11.11
N ASP A 197 -1.51 7.18 10.91
CA ASP A 197 -2.28 6.24 11.71
C ASP A 197 -2.06 4.80 11.24
N LYS A 198 -2.40 3.84 12.08
CA LYS A 198 -2.23 2.40 11.79
C LYS A 198 -2.98 2.01 10.54
N LEU A 199 -2.35 1.20 9.72
CA LEU A 199 -3.00 0.59 8.57
C LEU A 199 -3.95 -0.55 8.99
N LYS A 200 -4.91 -0.88 8.12
CA LYS A 200 -5.83 -2.00 8.31
C LYS A 200 -5.72 -2.95 7.12
N HIS A 201 -5.41 -4.21 7.39
CA HIS A 201 -5.30 -5.20 6.33
C HIS A 201 -6.67 -5.58 5.77
N LEU A 202 -6.78 -5.57 4.44
CA LEU A 202 -7.89 -6.12 3.68
C LEU A 202 -7.32 -7.07 2.62
N TRP A 203 -7.23 -8.35 2.95
CA TRP A 203 -6.61 -9.36 2.09
C TRP A 203 -7.43 -9.66 0.84
N ILE A 204 -8.74 -9.73 0.98
CA ILE A 204 -9.69 -10.01 -0.09
C ILE A 204 -10.84 -9.02 0.05
N VAL A 205 -11.08 -8.22 -0.98
CA VAL A 205 -12.26 -7.35 -1.01
C VAL A 205 -13.51 -8.21 -1.08
N PRO A 206 -14.45 -8.10 -0.13
CA PRO A 206 -15.70 -8.85 -0.17
C PRO A 206 -16.53 -8.44 -1.39
N SER A 207 -17.23 -9.39 -1.95
CA SER A 207 -18.05 -9.18 -3.15
C SER A 207 -19.35 -9.98 -3.06
N ASN A 208 -20.43 -9.38 -3.49
CA ASN A 208 -21.73 -10.07 -3.64
C ASN A 208 -21.74 -11.04 -4.84
N LYS A 209 -20.70 -11.03 -5.68
CA LYS A 209 -20.54 -11.95 -6.78
C LYS A 209 -19.92 -13.25 -6.29
N HIS A 210 -20.31 -14.36 -6.91
CA HIS A 210 -19.65 -15.64 -6.66
C HIS A 210 -18.13 -15.50 -6.83
N PHE A 211 -17.34 -16.00 -5.87
CA PHE A 211 -15.88 -15.86 -5.81
C PHE A 211 -15.18 -16.23 -7.13
N GLY A 212 -15.68 -17.25 -7.83
CA GLY A 212 -15.14 -17.67 -9.13
C GLY A 212 -15.39 -16.71 -10.30
N LYS A 213 -16.26 -15.70 -10.12
CA LYS A 213 -16.55 -14.66 -11.14
C LYS A 213 -15.80 -13.35 -10.89
N THR A 214 -15.03 -13.26 -9.79
CA THR A 214 -14.21 -12.11 -9.46
C THR A 214 -12.75 -12.41 -9.75
N LYS A 215 -12.11 -11.56 -10.54
CA LYS A 215 -10.66 -11.63 -10.80
C LYS A 215 -9.93 -10.84 -9.73
N MET A 216 -9.41 -11.53 -8.72
CA MET A 216 -8.60 -10.95 -7.66
C MET A 216 -7.16 -11.39 -7.87
N PHE A 217 -6.41 -10.63 -8.67
CA PHE A 217 -5.04 -10.98 -9.02
C PHE A 217 -4.11 -10.88 -7.82
N VAL A 218 -3.30 -11.91 -7.63
CA VAL A 218 -2.20 -11.99 -6.68
C VAL A 218 -0.87 -11.77 -7.42
N ASP A 219 -0.75 -12.33 -8.61
CA ASP A 219 0.39 -12.12 -9.51
C ASP A 219 -0.14 -11.72 -10.89
N PHE A 220 0.18 -10.49 -11.32
CA PHE A 220 -0.22 -9.99 -12.64
C PHE A 220 0.64 -10.54 -13.78
N GLN A 221 1.87 -10.97 -13.49
CA GLN A 221 2.79 -11.47 -14.52
C GLN A 221 2.33 -12.83 -15.04
N ASN A 222 1.84 -13.68 -14.14
CA ASN A 222 1.41 -15.04 -14.47
C ASN A 222 -0.13 -15.21 -14.40
N ASP A 223 -0.88 -14.11 -14.30
CA ASP A 223 -2.35 -14.11 -14.18
C ASP A 223 -2.91 -14.94 -13.01
N VAL A 224 -2.11 -15.14 -11.95
CA VAL A 224 -2.54 -15.91 -10.77
C VAL A 224 -3.54 -15.12 -9.95
N THR A 225 -4.68 -15.72 -9.69
CA THR A 225 -5.75 -15.13 -8.88
C THR A 225 -5.90 -15.82 -7.52
N ALA A 226 -6.60 -15.17 -6.61
CA ALA A 226 -6.95 -15.77 -5.31
C ALA A 226 -7.77 -17.07 -5.48
N LYS A 227 -8.51 -17.23 -6.62
CA LYS A 227 -9.23 -18.47 -6.96
C LYS A 227 -8.26 -19.61 -7.22
N ASP A 228 -7.16 -19.36 -7.92
CA ASP A 228 -6.17 -20.38 -8.26
C ASP A 228 -5.45 -20.87 -7.01
N ILE A 229 -5.14 -19.95 -6.07
CA ILE A 229 -4.58 -20.32 -4.77
C ILE A 229 -5.57 -21.15 -3.95
N LYS A 230 -6.86 -20.79 -3.93
CA LYS A 230 -7.89 -21.61 -3.25
C LYS A 230 -8.04 -23.00 -3.91
N LEU A 231 -7.91 -23.08 -5.22
CA LEU A 231 -7.91 -24.35 -5.94
C LEU A 231 -6.72 -25.21 -5.52
N ALA A 232 -5.51 -24.66 -5.53
CA ALA A 232 -4.30 -25.36 -5.09
C ALA A 232 -4.44 -25.91 -3.66
N LEU A 233 -4.97 -25.09 -2.73
CA LEU A 233 -5.23 -25.53 -1.35
C LEU A 233 -6.25 -26.68 -1.28
N ARG A 234 -7.31 -26.66 -2.10
CA ARG A 234 -8.31 -27.73 -2.19
C ARG A 234 -7.72 -29.02 -2.74
N GLU A 235 -6.80 -28.92 -3.69
CA GLU A 235 -6.06 -30.06 -4.25
C GLU A 235 -4.97 -30.60 -3.30
N GLY A 236 -4.83 -30.02 -2.10
CA GLY A 236 -3.97 -30.52 -1.02
C GLY A 236 -2.60 -29.88 -0.94
N TYR A 237 -2.26 -28.93 -1.79
CA TYR A 237 -0.99 -28.21 -1.69
C TYR A 237 -0.99 -27.28 -0.46
N ARG A 238 0.02 -27.41 0.41
CA ARG A 238 0.15 -26.63 1.66
C ARG A 238 1.38 -25.73 1.69
N SER A 239 2.46 -26.15 1.04
CA SER A 239 3.68 -25.38 0.92
C SER A 239 3.50 -24.25 -0.09
N ILE A 240 3.97 -23.04 0.25
CA ILE A 240 3.91 -21.90 -0.65
C ILE A 240 4.66 -22.16 -1.97
N GLU A 241 5.79 -22.89 -1.93
CA GLU A 241 6.55 -23.26 -3.11
C GLU A 241 5.76 -24.21 -4.03
N HIS A 242 5.00 -25.15 -3.47
CA HIS A 242 4.16 -26.03 -4.24
C HIS A 242 2.96 -25.28 -4.83
N ILE A 243 2.31 -24.40 -4.03
CA ILE A 243 1.22 -23.56 -4.51
C ILE A 243 1.70 -22.69 -5.67
N LYS A 244 2.86 -22.06 -5.54
CA LYS A 244 3.47 -21.23 -6.58
C LYS A 244 3.68 -22.02 -7.87
N ARG A 245 4.28 -23.23 -7.80
CA ARG A 245 4.51 -24.09 -8.97
C ARG A 245 3.23 -24.63 -9.60
N TYR A 246 2.19 -24.81 -8.82
CA TYR A 246 0.89 -25.28 -9.31
C TYR A 246 0.11 -24.18 -10.03
N THR A 247 0.30 -22.92 -9.66
CA THR A 247 -0.46 -21.78 -10.17
C THR A 247 0.23 -21.00 -11.29
N THR A 248 1.54 -21.23 -11.52
CA THR A 248 2.37 -20.60 -12.59
C THR A 248 2.90 -21.64 -13.65
#